data_bf1e4a8ef1e27ae977d8e771c2b0c7a0
#
_entry.id   bf1e4a8ef1e27ae977d8e771c2b0c7a0
#
_cell.length_a   1.000
_cell.length_b   1.000
_cell.length_c   1.000
_cell.angle_alpha   90.00
_cell.angle_beta   90.00
_cell.angle_gamma   90.00
#
_symmetry.space_group_name_H-M   'P 1'
#
loop_
_entity.id
_entity.type
_entity.pdbx_description
1 polymer ?
#
loop_
_entity_poly.entity_id
_entity_poly.type
_entity_poly.pdbx_seq_one_letter_code
_entity_poly.pdbx_strand_id
1 'polypeptide(L)'
;MKILILYSSRDGQTKKIAEFMAQHLEGEVVVSPLMEEQDLQVFDRVIIGASVRYGHFNKQVYRFVERHHELLNAKSAVFFGVGLTARKEGKDTPEGNVYVRKFLQHIKWTPVKVGVFAGALLYPRYKWIDRVMIQLIMKITGGETDSTKEIEYTDWEKVKAFAESLNSLNKTS
;
A
#
# COMPACT_ATOMS: atom_id res chain seq x y z
N MET A 1 -8.18 3.00 20.95
CA MET A 1 -8.51 2.38 19.66
C MET A 1 -7.47 1.37 19.29
N LYS A 2 -7.87 0.21 18.83
CA LYS A 2 -6.98 -0.87 18.41
C LYS A 2 -6.97 -0.95 16.88
N ILE A 3 -5.81 -0.74 16.29
CA ILE A 3 -5.63 -0.60 14.82
C ILE A 3 -4.75 -1.73 14.31
N LEU A 4 -5.18 -2.37 13.23
CA LEU A 4 -4.39 -3.36 12.50
C LEU A 4 -3.95 -2.79 11.16
N ILE A 5 -2.65 -2.84 10.88
CA ILE A 5 -2.12 -2.57 9.55
C ILE A 5 -1.63 -3.88 8.95
N LEU A 6 -2.29 -4.31 7.88
CA LEU A 6 -1.90 -5.47 7.08
C LEU A 6 -1.15 -5.01 5.84
N TYR A 7 -0.01 -5.61 5.56
CA TYR A 7 0.76 -5.27 4.39
C TYR A 7 1.00 -6.49 3.49
N SER A 8 0.90 -6.28 2.19
CA SER A 8 1.37 -7.20 1.17
C SER A 8 2.58 -6.55 0.48
N SER A 9 3.77 -7.05 0.79
CA SER A 9 5.04 -6.49 0.32
C SER A 9 5.87 -7.55 -0.39
N ARG A 10 6.51 -7.16 -1.48
CA ARG A 10 7.44 -8.06 -2.21
C ARG A 10 8.89 -7.82 -1.81
N ASP A 11 9.29 -6.56 -1.68
CA ASP A 11 10.69 -6.16 -1.48
C ASP A 11 10.93 -5.44 -0.15
N GLY A 12 9.89 -5.31 0.67
CA GLY A 12 9.95 -4.72 2.00
C GLY A 12 9.55 -3.25 2.10
N GLN A 13 9.32 -2.55 0.99
CA GLN A 13 9.00 -1.12 1.05
C GLN A 13 7.61 -0.86 1.61
N THR A 14 6.61 -1.66 1.24
CA THR A 14 5.26 -1.53 1.80
C THR A 14 5.24 -1.80 3.30
N LYS A 15 6.01 -2.79 3.75
CA LYS A 15 6.23 -3.05 5.18
C LYS A 15 6.82 -1.84 5.89
N LYS A 16 7.87 -1.25 5.31
CA LYS A 16 8.54 -0.07 5.86
C LYS A 16 7.58 1.12 5.97
N ILE A 17 6.74 1.33 4.97
CA ILE A 17 5.68 2.36 5.00
C ILE A 17 4.67 2.07 6.11
N ALA A 18 4.21 0.83 6.23
CA ALA A 18 3.27 0.41 7.28
C ALA A 18 3.84 0.65 8.69
N GLU A 19 5.09 0.28 8.92
CA GLU A 19 5.77 0.49 10.20
C GLU A 19 5.97 1.97 10.53
N PHE A 20 6.31 2.79 9.54
CA PHE A 20 6.42 4.23 9.69
C PHE A 20 5.05 4.87 10.01
N MET A 21 4.01 4.45 9.29
CA MET A 21 2.64 4.91 9.51
C MET A 21 2.18 4.60 10.94
N ALA A 22 2.52 3.42 11.46
CA ALA A 22 2.18 3.01 12.83
C ALA A 22 2.73 3.97 13.89
N GLN A 23 3.89 4.58 13.65
CA GLN A 23 4.49 5.55 14.58
C GLN A 23 3.72 6.88 14.66
N HIS A 24 2.86 7.17 13.69
CA HIS A 24 2.10 8.41 13.59
C HIS A 24 0.59 8.22 13.83
N LEU A 25 0.17 7.00 14.17
CA LEU A 25 -1.21 6.69 14.52
C LEU A 25 -1.39 6.70 16.04
N GLU A 26 -2.51 7.26 16.48
CA GLU A 26 -2.91 7.26 17.89
C GLU A 26 -3.64 5.95 18.23
N GLY A 27 -3.21 5.28 19.29
CA GLY A 27 -3.81 4.05 19.77
C GLY A 27 -2.83 2.88 19.83
N GLU A 28 -3.38 1.69 20.02
CA GLU A 28 -2.61 0.44 19.98
C GLU A 28 -2.57 -0.05 18.53
N VAL A 29 -1.38 -0.05 17.92
CA VAL A 29 -1.21 -0.41 16.51
C VAL A 29 -0.44 -1.72 16.40
N VAL A 30 -1.02 -2.66 15.66
CA VAL A 30 -0.38 -3.93 15.28
C VAL A 30 -0.09 -3.90 13.79
N VAL A 31 1.15 -4.17 13.41
CA VAL A 31 1.57 -4.29 12.00
C VAL A 31 1.86 -5.75 11.70
N SER A 32 1.23 -6.30 10.69
CA SER A 32 1.36 -7.72 10.34
C SER A 32 1.32 -7.93 8.83
N PRO A 33 2.03 -8.93 8.31
CA PRO A 33 1.82 -9.33 6.92
C PRO A 33 0.37 -9.79 6.69
N LEU A 34 -0.13 -9.55 5.49
CA LEU A 34 -1.47 -9.97 5.11
C LEU A 34 -1.53 -11.50 5.06
N MET A 35 -2.41 -12.06 5.88
CA MET A 35 -2.66 -13.49 5.96
C MET A 35 -4.13 -13.78 5.73
N GLU A 36 -4.43 -14.86 5.01
CA GLU A 36 -5.79 -15.20 4.61
C GLU A 36 -6.76 -15.36 5.78
N GLU A 37 -6.27 -15.89 6.90
CA GLU A 37 -7.08 -16.19 8.09
C GLU A 37 -6.82 -15.20 9.24
N GLN A 38 -6.77 -13.92 8.94
CA GLN A 38 -6.63 -12.89 9.95
C GLN A 38 -7.97 -12.60 10.65
N ASP A 39 -7.98 -12.62 11.97
CA ASP A 39 -9.15 -12.17 12.73
C ASP A 39 -9.18 -10.63 12.76
N LEU A 40 -10.19 -10.06 12.12
CA LEU A 40 -10.39 -8.61 12.06
C LEU A 40 -11.32 -8.07 13.14
N GLN A 41 -12.06 -8.95 13.83
CA GLN A 41 -13.12 -8.53 14.74
C GLN A 41 -12.60 -7.78 15.97
N VAL A 42 -11.42 -8.16 16.44
CA VAL A 42 -10.81 -7.56 17.64
C VAL A 42 -10.25 -6.15 17.43
N PHE A 43 -10.22 -5.68 16.18
CA PHE A 43 -9.68 -4.38 15.83
C PHE A 43 -10.79 -3.37 15.54
N ASP A 44 -10.59 -2.13 15.99
CA ASP A 44 -11.52 -1.03 15.71
C ASP A 44 -11.35 -0.48 14.30
N ARG A 45 -10.12 -0.52 13.79
CA ARG A 45 -9.79 -0.10 12.42
C ARG A 45 -8.81 -1.05 11.78
N VAL A 46 -9.01 -1.28 10.49
CA VAL A 46 -8.11 -2.06 9.64
C VAL A 46 -7.58 -1.17 8.52
N ILE A 47 -6.27 -1.21 8.31
CA ILE A 47 -5.59 -0.55 7.22
C ILE A 47 -4.90 -1.62 6.38
N ILE A 48 -5.15 -1.65 5.09
CA ILE A 48 -4.52 -2.60 4.16
C ILE A 48 -3.60 -1.84 3.21
N GLY A 49 -2.34 -2.22 3.21
CA GLY A 49 -1.35 -1.71 2.27
C GLY A 49 -0.86 -2.79 1.32
N ALA A 50 -0.73 -2.46 0.05
CA ALA A 50 -0.28 -3.40 -0.97
C ALA A 50 0.60 -2.72 -2.02
N SER A 51 1.57 -3.47 -2.55
CA SER A 51 2.46 -3.00 -3.60
C SER A 51 1.99 -3.46 -4.98
N VAL A 52 2.15 -2.56 -5.95
CA VAL A 52 1.91 -2.86 -7.37
C VAL A 52 3.19 -3.42 -7.98
N ARG A 53 3.06 -4.51 -8.72
CA ARG A 53 4.10 -5.02 -9.60
C ARG A 53 3.49 -5.47 -10.93
N TYR A 54 4.10 -5.06 -12.03
CA TYR A 54 3.61 -5.36 -13.39
C TYR A 54 2.12 -4.96 -13.59
N GLY A 55 1.72 -3.85 -12.98
CA GLY A 55 0.37 -3.31 -13.11
C GLY A 55 -0.68 -3.99 -12.23
N HIS A 56 -0.30 -4.88 -11.33
CA HIS A 56 -1.22 -5.63 -10.48
C HIS A 56 -0.79 -5.65 -9.02
N PHE A 57 -1.78 -5.68 -8.12
CA PHE A 57 -1.56 -6.10 -6.74
C PHE A 57 -1.48 -7.63 -6.66
N ASN A 58 -0.88 -8.14 -5.59
CA ASN A 58 -0.81 -9.57 -5.35
C ASN A 58 -2.21 -10.17 -5.28
N LYS A 59 -2.40 -11.35 -5.87
CA LYS A 59 -3.68 -12.07 -5.87
C LYS A 59 -4.23 -12.32 -4.47
N GLN A 60 -3.35 -12.48 -3.48
CA GLN A 60 -3.76 -12.65 -2.07
C GLN A 60 -4.53 -11.45 -1.55
N VAL A 61 -4.21 -10.24 -2.01
CA VAL A 61 -4.93 -9.02 -1.62
C VAL A 61 -6.38 -9.07 -2.09
N TYR A 62 -6.59 -9.46 -3.35
CA TYR A 62 -7.96 -9.60 -3.92
C TYR A 62 -8.75 -10.67 -3.18
N ARG A 63 -8.16 -11.82 -2.90
CA ARG A 63 -8.80 -12.91 -2.16
C ARG A 63 -9.17 -12.50 -0.75
N PHE A 64 -8.26 -11.82 -0.06
CA PHE A 64 -8.49 -11.32 1.29
C PHE A 64 -9.64 -10.33 1.32
N VAL A 65 -9.64 -9.37 0.42
CA VAL A 65 -10.69 -8.36 0.32
C VAL A 65 -12.04 -8.98 -0.04
N GLU A 66 -12.09 -9.92 -0.96
CA GLU A 66 -13.31 -10.65 -1.31
C GLU A 66 -13.88 -11.39 -0.10
N ARG A 67 -13.02 -12.07 0.66
CA ARG A 67 -13.43 -12.84 1.85
C ARG A 67 -13.93 -11.94 2.98
N HIS A 68 -13.33 -10.78 3.17
CA HIS A 68 -13.57 -9.92 4.34
C HIS A 68 -14.29 -8.60 4.02
N HIS A 69 -14.82 -8.43 2.81
CA HIS A 69 -15.35 -7.12 2.37
C HIS A 69 -16.48 -6.57 3.26
N GLU A 70 -17.35 -7.43 3.78
CA GLU A 70 -18.44 -7.00 4.66
C GLU A 70 -17.89 -6.39 5.95
N LEU A 71 -16.92 -7.07 6.57
CA LEU A 71 -16.31 -6.60 7.81
C LEU A 71 -15.45 -5.36 7.58
N LEU A 72 -14.73 -5.30 6.45
CA LEU A 72 -13.95 -4.12 6.07
C LEU A 72 -14.85 -2.89 5.87
N ASN A 73 -16.00 -3.06 5.24
CA ASN A 73 -16.97 -1.98 5.09
C ASN A 73 -17.55 -1.55 6.45
N ALA A 74 -17.86 -2.51 7.33
CA ALA A 74 -18.40 -2.22 8.66
C ALA A 74 -17.41 -1.49 9.58
N LYS A 75 -16.11 -1.74 9.42
CA LYS A 75 -15.03 -1.15 10.24
C LYS A 75 -14.45 0.14 9.69
N SER A 76 -15.02 0.72 8.64
CA SER A 76 -14.48 1.92 8.03
C SER A 76 -12.98 1.76 7.70
N ALA A 77 -12.64 0.69 7.01
CA ALA A 77 -11.26 0.32 6.73
C ALA A 77 -10.63 1.21 5.65
N VAL A 78 -9.30 1.30 5.70
CA VAL A 78 -8.46 2.21 4.89
C VAL A 78 -7.54 1.39 3.99
N PHE A 79 -7.29 1.87 2.79
CA PHE A 79 -6.36 1.26 1.85
C PHE A 79 -5.23 2.22 1.47
N PHE A 80 -4.04 1.69 1.27
CA PHE A 80 -2.98 2.41 0.57
C PHE A 80 -2.27 1.52 -0.43
N GLY A 81 -2.00 2.08 -1.60
CA GLY A 81 -1.22 1.43 -2.66
C GLY A 81 0.17 2.00 -2.74
N VAL A 82 1.15 1.15 -3.02
CA VAL A 82 2.56 1.51 -3.16
C VAL A 82 3.05 1.05 -4.53
N GLY A 83 3.67 1.95 -5.28
CA GLY A 83 4.19 1.60 -6.58
C GLY A 83 5.14 2.64 -7.16
N LEU A 84 5.97 2.20 -8.10
CA LEU A 84 6.95 3.07 -8.76
C LEU A 84 6.30 4.16 -9.62
N THR A 85 5.15 3.88 -10.21
CA THR A 85 4.41 4.86 -11.02
C THR A 85 4.03 6.11 -10.23
N ALA A 86 3.78 5.95 -8.92
CA ALA A 86 3.42 7.04 -8.03
C ALA A 86 4.56 8.06 -7.81
N ARG A 87 5.78 7.80 -8.28
CA ARG A 87 6.87 8.78 -8.29
C ARG A 87 6.64 9.92 -9.26
N LYS A 88 5.75 9.73 -10.23
CA LYS A 88 5.43 10.72 -11.26
C LYS A 88 4.34 11.66 -10.76
N GLU A 89 4.46 12.93 -11.14
CA GLU A 89 3.45 13.95 -10.81
C GLU A 89 2.06 13.54 -11.28
N GLY A 90 1.07 13.69 -10.43
CA GLY A 90 -0.32 13.35 -10.72
C GLY A 90 -0.63 11.86 -10.65
N LYS A 91 0.35 10.98 -10.42
CA LYS A 91 0.16 9.53 -10.31
C LYS A 91 0.16 9.03 -8.85
N ASP A 92 0.26 9.92 -7.92
CA ASP A 92 0.29 9.67 -6.47
C ASP A 92 -1.05 9.98 -5.79
N THR A 93 -2.13 9.91 -6.55
CA THR A 93 -3.50 10.07 -6.06
C THR A 93 -4.35 8.87 -6.48
N PRO A 94 -5.44 8.55 -5.76
CA PRO A 94 -6.33 7.45 -6.14
C PRO A 94 -6.91 7.61 -7.54
N GLU A 95 -7.26 8.84 -7.93
CA GLU A 95 -7.84 9.16 -9.23
C GLU A 95 -6.79 9.14 -10.35
N GLY A 96 -5.58 9.61 -10.03
CA GLY A 96 -4.48 9.71 -10.99
C GLY A 96 -3.68 8.42 -11.18
N ASN A 97 -3.82 7.45 -10.29
CA ASN A 97 -3.12 6.17 -10.38
C ASN A 97 -4.04 5.10 -10.98
N VAL A 98 -3.75 4.67 -12.19
CA VAL A 98 -4.58 3.73 -12.93
C VAL A 98 -4.72 2.37 -12.22
N TYR A 99 -3.67 1.90 -11.56
CA TYR A 99 -3.65 0.60 -10.89
C TYR A 99 -4.52 0.60 -9.63
N VAL A 100 -4.42 1.64 -8.83
CA VAL A 100 -5.26 1.83 -7.64
C VAL A 100 -6.72 2.03 -8.05
N ARG A 101 -6.97 2.84 -9.07
CA ARG A 101 -8.33 3.07 -9.59
C ARG A 101 -8.97 1.77 -10.06
N LYS A 102 -8.27 0.95 -10.85
CA LYS A 102 -8.77 -0.36 -11.30
C LYS A 102 -9.04 -1.31 -10.14
N PHE A 103 -8.15 -1.34 -9.15
CA PHE A 103 -8.34 -2.14 -7.94
C PHE A 103 -9.63 -1.77 -7.23
N LEU A 104 -9.85 -0.48 -6.97
CA LEU A 104 -11.04 0.02 -6.28
C LEU A 104 -12.34 -0.28 -7.05
N GLN A 105 -12.29 -0.27 -8.39
CA GLN A 105 -13.44 -0.62 -9.23
C GLN A 105 -13.77 -2.12 -9.20
N HIS A 106 -12.79 -2.96 -8.89
CA HIS A 106 -12.90 -4.42 -8.97
C HIS A 106 -13.37 -5.06 -7.67
N ILE A 107 -13.20 -4.39 -6.54
CA ILE A 107 -13.50 -4.92 -5.21
C ILE A 107 -14.89 -4.48 -4.71
N LYS A 108 -15.47 -5.29 -3.81
CA LYS A 108 -16.76 -4.98 -3.16
C LYS A 108 -16.60 -4.14 -1.90
N TRP A 109 -15.38 -3.91 -1.46
CA TRP A 109 -15.06 -3.04 -0.35
C TRP A 109 -14.87 -1.61 -0.84
N THR A 110 -15.47 -0.65 -0.13
CA THR A 110 -15.27 0.78 -0.38
C THR A 110 -14.45 1.36 0.79
N PRO A 111 -13.13 1.51 0.64
CA PRO A 111 -12.31 2.13 1.69
C PRO A 111 -12.79 3.54 2.01
N VAL A 112 -12.79 3.92 3.29
CA VAL A 112 -13.17 5.28 3.71
C VAL A 112 -12.11 6.31 3.36
N LYS A 113 -10.87 5.85 3.18
CA LYS A 113 -9.76 6.68 2.72
C LYS A 113 -8.77 5.83 1.95
N VAL A 114 -8.18 6.41 0.93
CA VAL A 114 -7.18 5.76 0.07
C VAL A 114 -5.94 6.63 -0.05
N GLY A 115 -4.79 6.05 0.24
CA GLY A 115 -3.49 6.67 0.01
C GLY A 115 -2.76 6.01 -1.16
N VAL A 116 -1.93 6.78 -1.85
CA VAL A 116 -1.05 6.29 -2.90
C VAL A 116 0.34 6.84 -2.66
N PHE A 117 1.33 5.98 -2.53
CA PHE A 117 2.70 6.35 -2.22
C PHE A 117 3.66 5.76 -3.23
N ALA A 118 4.69 6.53 -3.57
CA ALA A 118 5.79 6.02 -4.35
C ALA A 118 6.55 4.96 -3.55
N GLY A 119 6.94 3.90 -4.22
CA GLY A 119 7.71 2.82 -3.63
C GLY A 119 9.21 3.04 -3.74
N ALA A 120 9.95 1.96 -3.82
CA ALA A 120 11.39 1.97 -3.97
C ALA A 120 11.82 1.05 -5.11
N LEU A 121 12.91 1.42 -5.76
CA LEU A 121 13.56 0.62 -6.79
C LEU A 121 14.74 -0.09 -6.12
N LEU A 122 14.62 -1.39 -5.92
CA LEU A 122 15.54 -2.18 -5.10
C LEU A 122 16.18 -3.29 -5.94
N TYR A 123 16.85 -2.92 -7.05
CA TYR A 123 17.44 -3.88 -8.00
C TYR A 123 18.27 -5.00 -7.36
N PRO A 124 19.13 -4.74 -6.39
CA PRO A 124 19.92 -5.81 -5.76
C PRO A 124 19.11 -6.87 -5.03
N ARG A 125 17.84 -6.56 -4.67
CA ARG A 125 16.94 -7.48 -3.97
C ARG A 125 16.08 -8.29 -4.91
N TYR A 126 16.05 -7.97 -6.21
CA TYR A 126 15.21 -8.64 -7.18
C TYR A 126 15.84 -9.96 -7.65
N LYS A 127 14.99 -10.95 -7.91
CA LYS A 127 15.39 -12.10 -8.71
C LYS A 127 15.80 -11.63 -10.09
N TRP A 128 16.70 -12.34 -10.77
CA TRP A 128 17.26 -11.88 -12.02
C TRP A 128 16.21 -11.61 -13.11
N ILE A 129 15.12 -12.41 -13.16
CA ILE A 129 14.01 -12.19 -14.11
C ILE A 129 13.31 -10.86 -13.81
N ASP A 130 12.94 -10.63 -12.53
CA ASP A 130 12.30 -9.37 -12.10
C ASP A 130 13.22 -8.17 -12.34
N ARG A 131 14.51 -8.32 -12.08
CA ARG A 131 15.49 -7.26 -12.32
C ARG A 131 15.53 -6.85 -13.80
N VAL A 132 15.58 -7.83 -14.72
CA VAL A 132 15.59 -7.57 -16.15
C VAL A 132 14.27 -6.91 -16.60
N MET A 133 13.13 -7.45 -16.16
CA MET A 133 11.80 -6.92 -16.53
C MET A 133 11.59 -5.49 -16.01
N ILE A 134 11.94 -5.24 -14.77
CA ILE A 134 11.79 -3.90 -14.17
C ILE A 134 12.74 -2.92 -14.83
N GLN A 135 13.97 -3.35 -15.13
CA GLN A 135 14.96 -2.55 -15.86
C GLN A 135 14.42 -2.14 -17.23
N LEU A 136 13.77 -3.05 -17.96
CA LEU A 136 13.14 -2.75 -19.24
C LEU A 136 11.99 -1.75 -19.09
N ILE A 137 11.12 -1.94 -18.12
CA ILE A 137 10.01 -1.02 -17.83
C ILE A 137 10.56 0.38 -17.48
N MET A 138 11.57 0.45 -16.64
CA MET A 138 12.17 1.72 -16.24
C MET A 138 12.87 2.41 -17.43
N LYS A 139 13.50 1.67 -18.34
CA LYS A 139 14.07 2.22 -19.56
C LYS A 139 12.98 2.86 -20.44
N ILE A 140 11.86 2.18 -20.63
CA ILE A 140 10.73 2.68 -21.43
C ILE A 140 10.09 3.92 -20.78
N THR A 141 9.98 3.94 -19.44
CA THR A 141 9.35 5.04 -18.70
C THR A 141 10.30 6.15 -18.28
N GLY A 142 11.56 6.10 -18.68
CA GLY A 142 12.56 7.12 -18.36
C GLY A 142 13.11 7.09 -16.94
N GLY A 143 13.01 5.94 -16.26
CA GLY A 143 13.52 5.75 -14.90
C GLY A 143 14.96 5.23 -14.84
N GLU A 144 15.45 4.96 -13.65
CA GLU A 144 16.79 4.43 -13.39
C GLU A 144 16.94 2.99 -13.89
N THR A 145 18.00 2.70 -14.63
CA THR A 145 18.28 1.38 -15.19
C THR A 145 19.53 0.72 -14.60
N ASP A 146 20.29 1.41 -13.75
CA ASP A 146 21.46 0.84 -13.09
C ASP A 146 21.05 -0.20 -12.05
N SER A 147 21.30 -1.48 -12.37
CA SER A 147 20.90 -2.63 -11.53
C SER A 147 21.68 -2.77 -10.22
N THR A 148 22.65 -1.89 -9.96
CA THR A 148 23.39 -1.85 -8.70
C THR A 148 22.78 -0.88 -7.69
N LYS A 149 21.82 -0.07 -8.11
CA LYS A 149 21.23 0.98 -7.27
C LYS A 149 20.00 0.54 -6.53
N GLU A 150 19.86 1.11 -5.33
CA GLU A 150 18.62 1.15 -4.56
C GLU A 150 18.18 2.60 -4.46
N ILE A 151 16.97 2.92 -4.91
CA ILE A 151 16.41 4.28 -4.88
C ILE A 151 15.05 4.23 -4.19
N GLU A 152 14.92 4.98 -3.11
CA GLU A 152 13.66 5.15 -2.39
C GLU A 152 12.99 6.43 -2.88
N TYR A 153 11.83 6.29 -3.54
CA TYR A 153 11.03 7.42 -4.03
C TYR A 153 9.96 7.86 -3.05
N THR A 154 9.79 7.15 -1.95
CA THR A 154 8.72 7.39 -0.99
C THR A 154 8.84 8.79 -0.36
N ASP A 155 7.75 9.56 -0.45
CA ASP A 155 7.61 10.83 0.24
C ASP A 155 7.10 10.58 1.66
N TRP A 156 8.01 10.58 2.63
CA TRP A 156 7.71 10.28 4.02
C TRP A 156 6.84 11.32 4.70
N GLU A 157 6.92 12.58 4.29
CA GLU A 157 6.02 13.65 4.79
C GLU A 157 4.58 13.39 4.35
N LYS A 158 4.39 12.88 3.14
CA LYS A 158 3.07 12.48 2.64
C LYS A 158 2.50 11.29 3.41
N VAL A 159 3.33 10.29 3.72
CA VAL A 159 2.93 9.12 4.52
C VAL A 159 2.53 9.57 5.93
N LYS A 160 3.33 10.41 6.55
CA LYS A 160 3.05 10.99 7.86
C LYS A 160 1.72 11.76 7.87
N ALA A 161 1.52 12.65 6.92
CA ALA A 161 0.29 13.43 6.80
C ALA A 161 -0.94 12.53 6.62
N PHE A 162 -0.81 11.48 5.84
CA PHE A 162 -1.88 10.49 5.64
C PHE A 162 -2.22 9.78 6.96
N ALA A 163 -1.23 9.29 7.68
CA ALA A 163 -1.42 8.62 8.97
C ALA A 163 -2.08 9.56 9.98
N GLU A 164 -1.58 10.77 10.12
CA GLU A 164 -2.15 11.80 11.03
C GLU A 164 -3.59 12.14 10.66
N SER A 165 -3.94 12.16 9.38
CA SER A 165 -5.31 12.40 8.91
C SER A 165 -6.28 11.30 9.35
N LEU A 166 -5.79 10.07 9.52
CA LEU A 166 -6.60 8.95 10.02
C LEU A 166 -6.97 9.13 11.49
N ASN A 167 -6.11 9.77 12.28
CA ASN A 167 -6.42 10.09 13.67
C ASN A 167 -7.63 11.04 13.79
N SER A 168 -7.78 11.96 12.83
CA SER A 168 -8.92 12.88 12.77
C SER A 168 -10.24 12.19 12.41
N LEU A 169 -10.21 11.13 11.61
CA LEU A 169 -11.40 10.35 11.26
C LEU A 169 -12.05 9.68 12.47
N ASN A 170 -11.27 9.42 13.52
CA ASN A 170 -11.75 8.76 14.72
C ASN A 170 -12.50 9.68 15.67
N LYS A 171 -12.36 10.99 15.49
CA LYS A 171 -12.93 12.02 16.39
C LYS A 171 -14.32 12.49 15.95
N THR A 172 -14.78 12.06 14.78
CA THR A 172 -16.04 12.52 14.16
C THR A 172 -17.16 11.46 14.16
N SER A 173 -16.95 10.31 14.80
CA SER A 173 -17.95 9.24 14.91
C SER A 173 -18.53 9.14 16.31
#